data_89758fed6995e550860e1042c324c5d2
#
_entry.id   89758fed6995e550860e1042c324c5d2
#
_cell.length_a   1.000
_cell.length_b   1.000
_cell.length_c   1.000
_cell.angle_alpha   90.00
_cell.angle_beta   90.00
_cell.angle_gamma   90.00
#
_symmetry.space_group_name_H-M   'P 1'
#
loop_
_entity.id
_entity.type
_entity.pdbx_description
1 polymer ?
#
loop_
_entity_poly.entity_id
_entity_poly.type
_entity_poly.pdbx_seq_one_letter_code
_entity_poly.pdbx_strand_id
1 'polypeptide(L)'
;SWTTRKENLKKKIKFLAEELISVAAKRQLSKAEMFNVPEDFYEEFCSRFSFEETNDQLNAINDVLNDLEKGLPMDRLICGDVGFGKTEIALRASFLAAMSGKQVSILAPTTLLARQHYETFKDRFKGFPINVFELSRLTPKKDSVIKSINSGSCDIVIGTHSLLGEKINFSDLGLLIIDEEQHFGVKHKEKIKKLRDNVHVLTLTATPIPRTLQLAMTGVRDLSIIASPPIDRRAIETYVFPNDPLVVKEALLRERHRGGQSFYVVPRISDIDDIEEYFKEFIPEINYITVHGQMPSKQIEDRINDFYMGSYDVLISTTIIESGLDIPNANTLIIHRSDMFGLSQLYQIRGRVGRSKVKAYAYLTYKEHKKLGKKALKRLEVLQSLDSLGAGFNLASYDLEIRGSGNLLGEEQSGQIKEVGIELYQNMLEETIDELKNTTQKIKNIQWSPKISLPLSILICLLYTSPSPRDTMS
;
A
#
# COMPACT_ATOMS: atom_id res chain seq x y z
N SER A 1 -33.54 -16.83 12.89
CA SER A 1 -34.23 -16.00 11.89
C SER A 1 -33.30 -14.91 11.38
N TRP A 2 -33.58 -14.27 10.25
CA TRP A 2 -32.79 -13.17 9.67
C TRP A 2 -32.72 -11.97 10.65
N THR A 3 -33.77 -11.67 11.36
CA THR A 3 -33.85 -10.64 12.41
C THR A 3 -32.86 -10.87 13.54
N THR A 4 -32.74 -12.07 14.06
CA THR A 4 -31.79 -12.42 15.13
C THR A 4 -30.34 -12.29 14.68
N ARG A 5 -30.06 -12.61 13.40
CA ARG A 5 -28.72 -12.44 12.80
C ARG A 5 -28.36 -10.95 12.64
N LYS A 6 -29.32 -10.13 12.19
CA LYS A 6 -29.15 -8.68 12.07
C LYS A 6 -28.89 -8.02 13.43
N GLU A 7 -29.61 -8.43 14.48
CA GLU A 7 -29.38 -7.92 15.84
C GLU A 7 -28.01 -8.30 16.40
N ASN A 8 -27.56 -9.55 16.20
CA ASN A 8 -26.23 -9.97 16.61
C ASN A 8 -25.12 -9.23 15.86
N LEU A 9 -25.33 -8.97 14.57
CA LEU A 9 -24.41 -8.16 13.77
C LEU A 9 -24.38 -6.72 14.28
N LYS A 10 -25.54 -6.11 14.56
CA LYS A 10 -25.64 -4.76 15.10
C LYS A 10 -24.90 -4.62 16.44
N LYS A 11 -24.99 -5.60 17.33
CA LYS A 11 -24.23 -5.62 18.59
C LYS A 11 -22.71 -5.67 18.38
N LYS A 12 -22.24 -6.50 17.43
CA LYS A 12 -20.81 -6.58 17.11
C LYS A 12 -20.28 -5.30 16.44
N ILE A 13 -21.07 -4.72 15.52
CA ILE A 13 -20.73 -3.44 14.89
C ILE A 13 -20.64 -2.34 15.93
N LYS A 14 -21.60 -2.31 16.87
CA LYS A 14 -21.58 -1.32 17.97
C LYS A 14 -20.32 -1.46 18.83
N PHE A 15 -19.93 -2.67 19.19
CA PHE A 15 -18.69 -2.91 19.94
C PHE A 15 -17.45 -2.43 19.20
N LEU A 16 -17.35 -2.74 17.89
CA LEU A 16 -16.28 -2.25 17.04
C LEU A 16 -16.26 -0.72 16.93
N ALA A 17 -17.43 -0.11 16.72
CA ALA A 17 -17.55 1.35 16.66
C ALA A 17 -17.14 2.02 17.97
N GLU A 18 -17.54 1.46 19.13
CA GLU A 18 -17.13 1.94 20.45
C GLU A 18 -15.60 1.86 20.64
N GLU A 19 -14.97 0.76 20.22
CA GLU A 19 -13.51 0.62 20.26
C GLU A 19 -12.82 1.68 19.39
N LEU A 20 -13.30 1.88 18.18
CA LEU A 20 -12.75 2.85 17.22
C LEU A 20 -12.91 4.30 17.72
N ILE A 21 -14.08 4.64 18.23
CA ILE A 21 -14.34 5.98 18.77
C ILE A 21 -13.50 6.20 20.03
N SER A 22 -13.33 5.19 20.88
CA SER A 22 -12.46 5.28 22.05
C SER A 22 -11.02 5.62 21.66
N VAL A 23 -10.50 5.01 20.57
CA VAL A 23 -9.16 5.31 20.05
C VAL A 23 -9.09 6.75 19.51
N ALA A 24 -10.08 7.18 18.73
CA ALA A 24 -10.15 8.53 18.20
C ALA A 24 -10.30 9.60 19.31
N ALA A 25 -11.14 9.31 20.32
CA ALA A 25 -11.33 10.20 21.47
C ALA A 25 -10.06 10.34 22.32
N LYS A 26 -9.34 9.25 22.57
CA LYS A 26 -8.04 9.30 23.26
C LYS A 26 -7.06 10.20 22.50
N ARG A 27 -6.99 10.07 21.18
CA ARG A 27 -6.12 10.92 20.32
C ARG A 27 -6.48 12.40 20.45
N GLN A 28 -7.78 12.74 20.45
CA GLN A 28 -8.24 14.12 20.60
C GLN A 28 -7.97 14.72 21.99
N LEU A 29 -7.84 13.89 23.01
CA LEU A 29 -7.49 14.31 24.37
C LEU A 29 -5.99 14.35 24.62
N SER A 30 -5.20 13.67 23.78
CA SER A 30 -3.74 13.66 23.84
C SER A 30 -3.18 14.95 23.25
N LYS A 31 -2.04 15.39 23.76
CA LYS A 31 -1.29 16.52 23.19
C LYS A 31 -0.06 15.98 22.49
N ALA A 32 0.20 16.45 21.29
CA ALA A 32 1.45 16.26 20.61
C ALA A 32 2.16 17.59 20.42
N GLU A 33 3.46 17.56 20.19
CA GLU A 33 4.19 18.78 19.93
C GLU A 33 3.91 19.30 18.51
N MET A 34 3.84 20.61 18.39
CA MET A 34 3.75 21.27 17.08
C MET A 34 5.15 21.39 16.48
N PHE A 35 5.30 21.01 15.23
CA PHE A 35 6.56 21.18 14.53
C PHE A 35 6.52 22.49 13.75
N ASN A 36 7.45 23.36 14.06
CA ASN A 36 7.58 24.66 13.40
C ASN A 36 9.04 24.86 13.00
N VAL A 37 9.28 25.12 11.73
CA VAL A 37 10.61 25.33 11.16
C VAL A 37 10.57 26.63 10.38
N PRO A 38 11.65 27.46 10.42
CA PRO A 38 11.74 28.65 9.57
C PRO A 38 11.49 28.31 8.10
N GLU A 39 10.69 29.11 7.43
CA GLU A 39 10.22 28.88 6.07
C GLU A 39 11.39 28.72 5.08
N ASP A 40 12.42 29.57 5.21
CA ASP A 40 13.63 29.54 4.36
C ASP A 40 14.31 28.17 4.33
N PHE A 41 14.43 27.48 5.48
CA PHE A 41 15.04 26.14 5.56
C PHE A 41 14.14 25.08 4.91
N TYR A 42 12.83 25.22 5.06
CA TYR A 42 11.90 24.28 4.46
C TYR A 42 11.87 24.46 2.94
N GLU A 43 11.88 25.71 2.44
CA GLU A 43 11.96 25.98 1.00
C GLU A 43 13.26 25.47 0.39
N GLU A 44 14.39 25.66 1.06
CA GLU A 44 15.68 25.07 0.64
C GLU A 44 15.57 23.54 0.52
N PHE A 45 14.98 22.87 1.52
CA PHE A 45 14.78 21.43 1.48
C PHE A 45 13.87 21.01 0.31
N CYS A 46 12.78 21.72 0.06
CA CYS A 46 11.86 21.47 -1.03
C CYS A 46 12.52 21.65 -2.41
N SER A 47 13.36 22.69 -2.59
CA SER A 47 14.06 22.97 -3.84
C SER A 47 15.01 21.87 -4.30
N ARG A 48 15.42 20.98 -3.38
CA ARG A 48 16.26 19.80 -3.69
C ARG A 48 15.47 18.62 -4.27
N PHE A 49 14.15 18.73 -4.38
CA PHE A 49 13.35 17.72 -5.05
C PHE A 49 13.48 17.87 -6.57
N SER A 50 13.92 16.81 -7.24
CA SER A 50 14.29 16.84 -8.66
C SER A 50 13.10 16.71 -9.63
N PHE A 51 11.89 16.62 -9.11
CA PHE A 51 10.66 16.41 -9.89
C PHE A 51 9.65 17.51 -9.58
N GLU A 52 8.67 17.67 -10.46
CA GLU A 52 7.50 18.50 -10.18
C GLU A 52 6.46 17.69 -9.42
N GLU A 53 5.93 18.26 -8.34
CA GLU A 53 4.87 17.66 -7.57
C GLU A 53 3.55 17.68 -8.34
N THR A 54 2.81 16.59 -8.28
CA THR A 54 1.42 16.58 -8.72
C THR A 54 0.52 17.31 -7.71
N ASN A 55 -0.65 17.76 -8.15
CA ASN A 55 -1.61 18.40 -7.25
C ASN A 55 -1.99 17.52 -6.06
N ASP A 56 -2.13 16.20 -6.29
CA ASP A 56 -2.46 15.25 -5.22
C ASP A 56 -1.31 15.12 -4.20
N GLN A 57 -0.06 15.13 -4.68
CA GLN A 57 1.12 15.15 -3.80
C GLN A 57 1.16 16.42 -2.95
N LEU A 58 0.93 17.59 -3.57
CA LEU A 58 0.90 18.87 -2.87
C LEU A 58 -0.23 18.91 -1.82
N ASN A 59 -1.41 18.43 -2.17
CA ASN A 59 -2.52 18.30 -1.22
C ASN A 59 -2.17 17.40 -0.05
N ALA A 60 -1.59 16.22 -0.32
CA ALA A 60 -1.19 15.29 0.73
C ALA A 60 -0.06 15.84 1.61
N ILE A 61 0.89 16.58 1.04
CA ILE A 61 1.93 17.31 1.79
C ILE A 61 1.27 18.33 2.71
N ASN A 62 0.43 19.20 2.19
CA ASN A 62 -0.25 20.23 2.96
C ASN A 62 -1.12 19.65 4.08
N ASP A 63 -1.82 18.53 3.82
CA ASP A 63 -2.57 17.81 4.82
C ASP A 63 -1.69 17.36 5.99
N VAL A 64 -0.51 16.78 5.69
CA VAL A 64 0.46 16.33 6.70
C VAL A 64 1.04 17.50 7.48
N LEU A 65 1.43 18.58 6.81
CA LEU A 65 1.97 19.78 7.44
C LEU A 65 0.95 20.39 8.41
N ASN A 66 -0.28 20.57 7.95
CA ASN A 66 -1.38 21.06 8.78
C ASN A 66 -1.62 20.19 10.02
N ASP A 67 -1.52 18.85 9.87
CA ASP A 67 -1.70 17.95 11.02
C ASP A 67 -0.55 18.07 12.02
N LEU A 68 0.68 18.28 11.57
CA LEU A 68 1.86 18.44 12.43
C LEU A 68 1.84 19.76 13.21
N GLU A 69 1.09 20.76 12.74
CA GLU A 69 0.93 22.07 13.39
C GLU A 69 -0.22 22.12 14.40
N LYS A 70 -1.17 21.16 14.37
CA LYS A 70 -2.39 21.20 15.21
C LYS A 70 -2.16 20.95 16.69
N GLY A 71 -1.00 20.47 17.10
CA GLY A 71 -0.75 20.09 18.51
C GLY A 71 -1.51 18.84 18.99
N LEU A 72 -2.07 18.08 18.09
CA LEU A 72 -2.73 16.79 18.31
C LEU A 72 -1.94 15.68 17.61
N PRO A 73 -1.83 14.47 18.16
CA PRO A 73 -1.13 13.37 17.50
C PRO A 73 -1.77 13.08 16.13
N MET A 74 -1.00 13.25 15.04
CA MET A 74 -1.42 12.86 13.70
C MET A 74 -1.52 11.33 13.61
N ASP A 75 -2.53 10.79 12.97
CA ASP A 75 -2.59 9.40 12.47
C ASP A 75 -3.15 9.42 11.06
N ARG A 76 -2.26 9.64 10.10
CA ARG A 76 -2.63 9.81 8.69
C ARG A 76 -2.14 8.65 7.82
N LEU A 77 -3.02 8.20 6.95
CA LEU A 77 -2.71 7.21 5.92
C LEU A 77 -2.51 7.92 4.57
N ILE A 78 -1.35 7.77 3.98
CA ILE A 78 -1.10 8.17 2.59
C ILE A 78 -1.26 6.94 1.70
N CYS A 79 -2.27 6.98 0.86
CA CYS A 79 -2.55 5.95 -0.13
C CYS A 79 -2.17 6.45 -1.52
N GLY A 80 -1.34 5.71 -2.22
CA GLY A 80 -0.95 6.03 -3.60
C GLY A 80 -0.17 4.89 -4.21
N ASP A 81 -0.26 4.72 -5.51
CA ASP A 81 0.41 3.63 -6.21
C ASP A 81 1.93 3.64 -5.98
N VAL A 82 2.56 2.51 -6.29
CA VAL A 82 4.02 2.37 -6.25
C VAL A 82 4.65 3.42 -7.18
N GLY A 83 5.60 4.22 -6.67
CA GLY A 83 6.26 5.28 -7.45
C GLY A 83 5.46 6.58 -7.59
N PHE A 84 4.39 6.79 -6.82
CA PHE A 84 3.63 8.05 -6.80
C PHE A 84 4.18 9.09 -5.81
N GLY A 85 5.42 8.94 -5.38
CA GLY A 85 6.11 9.95 -4.56
C GLY A 85 5.72 9.97 -3.09
N LYS A 86 5.12 8.89 -2.54
CA LYS A 86 4.82 8.80 -1.10
C LYS A 86 6.03 9.08 -0.21
N THR A 87 7.23 8.70 -0.67
CA THR A 87 8.49 8.93 0.04
C THR A 87 8.81 10.41 0.20
N GLU A 88 8.46 11.27 -0.77
CA GLU A 88 8.67 12.73 -0.66
C GLU A 88 7.86 13.32 0.49
N ILE A 89 6.62 12.85 0.70
CA ILE A 89 5.78 13.29 1.83
C ILE A 89 6.44 12.89 3.15
N ALA A 90 6.97 11.66 3.22
CA ALA A 90 7.71 11.18 4.40
C ALA A 90 8.98 12.01 4.65
N LEU A 91 9.72 12.37 3.60
CA LEU A 91 10.92 13.22 3.68
C LEU A 91 10.59 14.59 4.25
N ARG A 92 9.55 15.26 3.75
CA ARG A 92 9.14 16.59 4.21
C ARG A 92 8.64 16.57 5.65
N ALA A 93 7.83 15.58 6.03
CA ALA A 93 7.40 15.39 7.41
C ALA A 93 8.58 15.14 8.36
N SER A 94 9.55 14.30 7.93
CA SER A 94 10.76 14.01 8.69
C SER A 94 11.65 15.23 8.86
N PHE A 95 11.74 16.08 7.84
CA PHE A 95 12.49 17.32 7.90
C PHE A 95 11.97 18.25 9.00
N LEU A 96 10.64 18.46 9.01
CA LEU A 96 10.02 19.30 10.03
C LEU A 96 10.24 18.76 11.45
N ALA A 97 10.02 17.46 11.65
CA ALA A 97 10.20 16.83 12.96
C ALA A 97 11.66 16.91 13.43
N ALA A 98 12.62 16.55 12.58
CA ALA A 98 14.04 16.57 12.93
C ALA A 98 14.57 17.99 13.15
N MET A 99 14.19 18.97 12.34
CA MET A 99 14.56 20.38 12.53
C MET A 99 13.91 21.00 13.78
N SER A 100 12.78 20.45 14.24
CA SER A 100 12.17 20.80 15.53
C SER A 100 12.81 20.08 16.72
N GLY A 101 13.93 19.38 16.52
CA GLY A 101 14.68 18.67 17.57
C GLY A 101 14.08 17.35 18.01
N LYS A 102 13.14 16.77 17.24
CA LYS A 102 12.51 15.48 17.57
C LYS A 102 13.11 14.34 16.77
N GLN A 103 13.09 13.18 17.40
CA GLN A 103 13.50 11.95 16.72
C GLN A 103 12.42 11.45 15.76
N VAL A 104 12.87 10.95 14.60
CA VAL A 104 12.01 10.33 13.59
C VAL A 104 12.38 8.86 13.44
N SER A 105 11.39 7.99 13.49
CA SER A 105 11.56 6.54 13.25
C SER A 105 10.81 6.12 11.98
N ILE A 106 11.50 5.48 11.05
CA ILE A 106 10.93 4.97 9.80
C ILE A 106 11.01 3.45 9.79
N LEU A 107 9.85 2.82 9.80
CA LEU A 107 9.70 1.36 9.76
C LEU A 107 9.47 0.89 8.34
N ALA A 108 10.38 0.06 7.83
CA ALA A 108 10.25 -0.63 6.57
C ALA A 108 10.08 -2.14 6.77
N PRO A 109 9.31 -2.85 5.92
CA PRO A 109 9.03 -4.27 6.10
C PRO A 109 10.26 -5.16 5.86
N THR A 110 11.21 -4.73 5.03
CA THR A 110 12.39 -5.51 4.66
C THR A 110 13.67 -4.72 4.85
N THR A 111 14.78 -5.44 5.04
CA THR A 111 16.12 -4.82 5.21
C THR A 111 16.52 -4.03 3.96
N LEU A 112 16.20 -4.55 2.80
CA LEU A 112 16.53 -3.89 1.54
C LEU A 112 15.78 -2.57 1.37
N LEU A 113 14.48 -2.55 1.66
CA LEU A 113 13.70 -1.32 1.61
C LEU A 113 14.18 -0.30 2.65
N ALA A 114 14.54 -0.78 3.85
CA ALA A 114 15.16 0.08 4.87
C ALA A 114 16.47 0.70 4.36
N ARG A 115 17.29 -0.07 3.66
CA ARG A 115 18.54 0.41 3.04
C ARG A 115 18.27 1.45 1.95
N GLN A 116 17.32 1.20 1.05
CA GLN A 116 16.94 2.15 0.00
C GLN A 116 16.42 3.46 0.60
N HIS A 117 15.54 3.40 1.60
CA HIS A 117 15.10 4.60 2.32
C HIS A 117 16.29 5.32 2.98
N TYR A 118 17.20 4.58 3.64
CA TYR A 118 18.38 5.17 4.28
C TYR A 118 19.23 5.95 3.29
N GLU A 119 19.57 5.38 2.13
CA GLU A 119 20.37 6.08 1.10
C GLU A 119 19.62 7.32 0.58
N THR A 120 18.32 7.20 0.27
CA THR A 120 17.48 8.32 -0.18
C THR A 120 17.45 9.46 0.85
N PHE A 121 17.24 9.11 2.12
CA PHE A 121 17.20 10.10 3.21
C PHE A 121 18.57 10.72 3.43
N LYS A 122 19.62 9.93 3.50
CA LYS A 122 20.99 10.40 3.66
C LYS A 122 21.40 11.40 2.58
N ASP A 123 21.06 11.11 1.32
CA ASP A 123 21.36 12.01 0.21
C ASP A 123 20.55 13.31 0.28
N ARG A 124 19.26 13.20 0.62
CA ARG A 124 18.35 14.35 0.69
C ARG A 124 18.67 15.29 1.85
N PHE A 125 19.09 14.74 2.99
CA PHE A 125 19.43 15.50 4.20
C PHE A 125 20.88 15.97 4.24
N LYS A 126 21.69 15.64 3.23
CA LYS A 126 23.09 16.06 3.16
C LYS A 126 23.21 17.57 3.22
N GLY A 127 24.04 18.07 4.17
CA GLY A 127 24.26 19.51 4.38
C GLY A 127 23.31 20.15 5.39
N PHE A 128 22.30 19.45 5.88
CA PHE A 128 21.53 19.88 7.05
C PHE A 128 22.13 19.28 8.34
N PRO A 129 21.93 19.92 9.49
CA PRO A 129 22.44 19.45 10.78
C PRO A 129 21.61 18.28 11.33
N ILE A 130 21.38 17.25 10.51
CA ILE A 130 20.51 16.12 10.80
C ILE A 130 21.28 14.83 10.58
N ASN A 131 21.34 13.98 11.61
CA ASN A 131 22.02 12.70 11.61
C ASN A 131 21.05 11.57 11.27
N VAL A 132 21.28 10.91 10.13
CA VAL A 132 20.46 9.80 9.63
C VAL A 132 21.19 8.48 9.89
N PHE A 133 20.52 7.51 10.52
CA PHE A 133 21.06 6.19 10.83
C PHE A 133 20.19 5.08 10.25
N GLU A 134 20.83 3.93 9.97
CA GLU A 134 20.15 2.69 9.61
C GLU A 134 20.24 1.69 10.76
N LEU A 135 19.13 1.05 11.12
CA LEU A 135 19.09 -0.07 12.05
C LEU A 135 18.36 -1.26 11.45
N SER A 136 19.10 -2.13 10.83
CA SER A 136 18.61 -3.37 10.24
C SER A 136 19.44 -4.56 10.74
N ARG A 137 19.10 -5.76 10.27
CA ARG A 137 19.90 -6.94 10.60
C ARG A 137 21.33 -6.84 10.05
N LEU A 138 21.55 -6.10 8.99
CA LEU A 138 22.84 -5.93 8.31
C LEU A 138 23.68 -4.77 8.84
N THR A 139 23.11 -3.91 9.68
CA THR A 139 23.82 -2.75 10.19
C THR A 139 25.08 -3.17 10.94
N PRO A 140 26.28 -2.72 10.51
CA PRO A 140 27.49 -2.87 11.29
C PRO A 140 27.37 -2.06 12.59
N LYS A 141 27.89 -2.57 13.71
CA LYS A 141 27.93 -1.85 14.99
C LYS A 141 26.55 -1.41 15.52
N LYS A 142 25.57 -2.32 15.51
CA LYS A 142 24.20 -2.06 15.99
C LYS A 142 24.13 -1.40 17.35
N ASP A 143 24.98 -1.83 18.30
CA ASP A 143 25.00 -1.30 19.65
C ASP A 143 25.37 0.20 19.68
N SER A 144 26.21 0.66 18.76
CA SER A 144 26.51 2.10 18.61
C SER A 144 25.29 2.89 18.15
N VAL A 145 24.57 2.37 17.15
CA VAL A 145 23.33 3.01 16.65
C VAL A 145 22.26 3.04 17.73
N ILE A 146 22.08 1.92 18.48
CA ILE A 146 21.15 1.86 19.61
C ILE A 146 21.49 2.89 20.68
N LYS A 147 22.77 3.04 21.00
CA LYS A 147 23.22 4.08 21.95
C LYS A 147 22.88 5.48 21.43
N SER A 148 23.11 5.75 20.15
CA SER A 148 22.76 7.05 19.54
C SER A 148 21.26 7.35 19.57
N ILE A 149 20.41 6.33 19.34
CA ILE A 149 18.95 6.48 19.46
C ILE A 149 18.57 6.81 20.91
N ASN A 150 19.08 6.04 21.86
CA ASN A 150 18.73 6.17 23.27
C ASN A 150 19.28 7.47 23.91
N SER A 151 20.37 8.04 23.37
CA SER A 151 20.96 9.30 23.84
C SER A 151 20.37 10.55 23.16
N GLY A 152 19.53 10.39 22.13
CA GLY A 152 18.99 11.52 21.37
C GLY A 152 19.96 12.12 20.34
N SER A 153 21.13 11.52 20.12
CA SER A 153 22.08 11.99 19.07
C SER A 153 21.76 11.49 17.67
N CYS A 154 20.74 10.66 17.53
CA CYS A 154 20.17 10.19 16.28
C CYS A 154 18.87 10.96 16.02
N ASP A 155 18.83 11.77 14.95
CA ASP A 155 17.64 12.55 14.61
C ASP A 155 16.66 11.70 13.78
N ILE A 156 17.16 10.94 12.80
CA ILE A 156 16.34 10.08 11.95
C ILE A 156 16.92 8.67 11.96
N VAL A 157 16.11 7.67 12.29
CA VAL A 157 16.49 6.27 12.17
C VAL A 157 15.54 5.50 11.25
N ILE A 158 16.12 4.78 10.31
CA ILE A 158 15.42 3.96 9.35
C ILE A 158 15.76 2.50 9.61
N GLY A 159 14.75 1.65 9.71
CA GLY A 159 15.02 0.24 9.97
C GLY A 159 13.80 -0.66 9.81
N THR A 160 14.02 -1.93 10.15
CA THR A 160 12.97 -2.94 10.13
C THR A 160 12.31 -3.05 11.51
N HIS A 161 11.57 -4.13 11.74
CA HIS A 161 10.99 -4.47 13.05
C HIS A 161 12.02 -4.46 14.22
N SER A 162 13.32 -4.43 13.94
CA SER A 162 14.36 -4.25 14.95
C SER A 162 14.20 -2.95 15.75
N LEU A 163 13.62 -1.90 15.14
CA LEU A 163 13.32 -0.63 15.80
C LEU A 163 12.22 -0.75 16.88
N LEU A 164 11.46 -1.83 16.86
CA LEU A 164 10.44 -2.15 17.88
C LEU A 164 11.01 -3.07 18.99
N GLY A 165 12.32 -3.29 19.00
CA GLY A 165 13.00 -4.13 20.00
C GLY A 165 13.00 -3.49 21.39
N GLU A 166 13.09 -4.32 22.45
CA GLU A 166 13.10 -3.86 23.86
C GLU A 166 14.30 -3.02 24.25
N LYS A 167 15.40 -3.11 23.48
CA LYS A 167 16.63 -2.33 23.71
C LYS A 167 16.56 -0.89 23.17
N ILE A 168 15.51 -0.59 22.41
CA ILE A 168 15.32 0.73 21.81
C ILE A 168 14.39 1.55 22.70
N ASN A 169 14.96 2.62 23.24
CA ASN A 169 14.24 3.63 24.02
C ASN A 169 14.51 4.98 23.39
N PHE A 170 13.60 5.45 22.55
CA PHE A 170 13.72 6.79 21.99
C PHE A 170 13.74 7.84 23.08
N SER A 171 14.69 8.75 23.02
CA SER A 171 14.80 9.86 23.95
C SER A 171 13.63 10.85 23.79
N ASP A 172 13.28 11.15 22.53
CA ASP A 172 12.22 12.11 22.21
C ASP A 172 11.62 11.85 20.82
N LEU A 173 10.86 10.75 20.69
CA LEU A 173 10.23 10.36 19.44
C LEU A 173 9.04 11.27 19.12
N GLY A 174 9.14 12.10 18.08
CA GLY A 174 8.06 12.96 17.61
C GLY A 174 7.26 12.41 16.43
N LEU A 175 7.93 11.67 15.53
CA LEU A 175 7.31 11.16 14.30
C LEU A 175 7.67 9.70 14.06
N LEU A 176 6.64 8.87 13.84
CA LEU A 176 6.74 7.48 13.41
C LEU A 176 6.19 7.33 12.00
N ILE A 177 7.02 6.93 11.06
CA ILE A 177 6.62 6.63 9.68
C ILE A 177 6.61 5.12 9.49
N ILE A 178 5.54 4.59 8.91
CA ILE A 178 5.37 3.15 8.67
C ILE A 178 5.13 2.94 7.19
N ASP A 179 6.06 2.26 6.53
CA ASP A 179 5.88 1.89 5.14
C ASP A 179 5.30 0.48 5.05
N GLU A 180 4.22 0.34 4.26
CA GLU A 180 3.50 -0.91 4.01
C GLU A 180 3.12 -1.67 5.30
N GLU A 181 2.35 -1.02 6.19
CA GLU A 181 1.91 -1.55 7.51
C GLU A 181 1.35 -2.98 7.46
N GLN A 182 0.76 -3.40 6.33
CA GLN A 182 0.18 -4.73 6.16
C GLN A 182 1.20 -5.87 6.28
N HIS A 183 2.46 -5.61 6.02
CA HIS A 183 3.53 -6.62 6.10
C HIS A 183 4.05 -6.86 7.52
N PHE A 184 3.62 -6.07 8.50
CA PHE A 184 3.99 -6.27 9.90
C PHE A 184 3.08 -7.27 10.60
N GLY A 185 3.67 -8.20 11.35
CA GLY A 185 2.94 -9.21 12.13
C GLY A 185 2.17 -8.59 13.32
N VAL A 186 1.22 -9.35 13.86
CA VAL A 186 0.31 -8.93 14.95
C VAL A 186 1.05 -8.32 16.14
N LYS A 187 2.11 -8.97 16.63
CA LYS A 187 2.91 -8.48 17.77
C LYS A 187 3.55 -7.10 17.51
N HIS A 188 3.99 -6.87 16.28
CA HIS A 188 4.57 -5.58 15.89
C HIS A 188 3.49 -4.48 15.82
N LYS A 189 2.31 -4.81 15.30
CA LYS A 189 1.16 -3.89 15.24
C LYS A 189 0.69 -3.47 16.63
N GLU A 190 0.71 -4.35 17.61
CA GLU A 190 0.40 -4.02 19.01
C GLU A 190 1.43 -3.05 19.61
N LYS A 191 2.72 -3.23 19.32
CA LYS A 191 3.76 -2.28 19.76
C LYS A 191 3.61 -0.92 19.08
N ILE A 192 3.35 -0.91 17.78
CA ILE A 192 3.06 0.32 17.03
C ILE A 192 1.83 1.03 17.63
N LYS A 193 0.77 0.29 17.97
CA LYS A 193 -0.45 0.87 18.58
C LYS A 193 -0.14 1.61 19.88
N LYS A 194 0.77 1.11 20.71
CA LYS A 194 1.17 1.79 21.95
C LYS A 194 1.96 3.08 21.71
N LEU A 195 2.72 3.18 20.62
CA LEU A 195 3.44 4.40 20.27
C LEU A 195 2.54 5.49 19.70
N ARG A 196 1.36 5.12 19.18
CA ARG A 196 0.42 6.06 18.53
C ARG A 196 -0.26 7.06 19.48
N ASP A 197 -0.25 6.81 20.77
CA ASP A 197 -1.02 7.63 21.71
C ASP A 197 -0.42 9.03 21.88
N ASN A 198 0.90 9.21 21.71
CA ASN A 198 1.60 10.48 21.98
C ASN A 198 2.55 10.93 20.85
N VAL A 199 2.61 10.19 19.74
CA VAL A 199 3.55 10.41 18.63
C VAL A 199 2.76 10.63 17.35
N HIS A 200 3.21 11.53 16.48
CA HIS A 200 2.66 11.65 15.14
C HIS A 200 2.95 10.39 14.33
N VAL A 201 1.94 9.82 13.69
CA VAL A 201 2.07 8.61 12.88
C VAL A 201 1.65 8.87 11.45
N LEU A 202 2.56 8.59 10.54
CA LEU A 202 2.37 8.65 9.10
C LEU A 202 2.51 7.24 8.53
N THR A 203 1.47 6.72 7.91
CA THR A 203 1.53 5.41 7.26
C THR A 203 1.46 5.56 5.75
N LEU A 204 2.37 4.89 5.06
CA LEU A 204 2.42 4.87 3.60
C LEU A 204 1.97 3.51 3.09
N THR A 205 1.14 3.47 2.06
CA THR A 205 0.74 2.21 1.42
C THR A 205 0.43 2.38 -0.06
N ALA A 206 0.78 1.36 -0.85
CA ALA A 206 0.38 1.29 -2.25
C ALA A 206 -0.99 0.59 -2.42
N THR A 207 -1.32 -0.30 -1.51
CA THR A 207 -2.57 -1.07 -1.55
C THR A 207 -3.18 -1.12 -0.15
N PRO A 208 -4.06 -0.18 0.19
CA PRO A 208 -4.69 -0.18 1.50
C PRO A 208 -5.49 -1.48 1.68
N ILE A 209 -5.30 -2.14 2.82
CA ILE A 209 -6.18 -3.24 3.20
C ILE A 209 -7.59 -2.67 3.35
N PRO A 210 -8.64 -3.37 2.92
CA PRO A 210 -10.02 -2.91 3.05
C PRO A 210 -10.39 -2.41 4.45
N ARG A 211 -9.86 -3.06 5.50
CA ARG A 211 -10.05 -2.63 6.89
C ARG A 211 -9.42 -1.27 7.18
N THR A 212 -8.20 -1.01 6.71
CA THR A 212 -7.51 0.27 6.93
C THR A 212 -8.21 1.40 6.17
N LEU A 213 -8.67 1.10 4.96
CA LEU A 213 -9.47 2.03 4.16
C LEU A 213 -10.82 2.33 4.84
N GLN A 214 -11.48 1.32 5.37
CA GLN A 214 -12.73 1.47 6.10
C GLN A 214 -12.57 2.35 7.35
N LEU A 215 -11.48 2.18 8.11
CA LEU A 215 -11.15 3.02 9.26
C LEU A 215 -10.93 4.49 8.86
N ALA A 216 -10.34 4.73 7.70
CA ALA A 216 -10.15 6.06 7.17
C ALA A 216 -11.48 6.68 6.69
N MET A 217 -12.30 5.92 5.97
CA MET A 217 -13.62 6.40 5.49
C MET A 217 -14.59 6.72 6.65
N THR A 218 -14.48 6.04 7.80
CA THR A 218 -15.29 6.34 8.98
C THR A 218 -14.78 7.53 9.80
N GLY A 219 -13.72 8.21 9.34
CA GLY A 219 -13.15 9.37 10.02
C GLY A 219 -12.46 9.07 11.36
N VAL A 220 -12.08 7.80 11.57
CA VAL A 220 -11.27 7.37 12.71
C VAL A 220 -9.78 7.62 12.44
N ARG A 221 -9.39 7.59 11.16
CA ARG A 221 -8.03 7.85 10.69
C ARG A 221 -8.07 8.82 9.53
N ASP A 222 -7.14 9.77 9.49
CA ASP A 222 -7.04 10.72 8.39
C ASP A 222 -6.46 10.05 7.14
N LEU A 223 -6.98 10.41 5.96
CA LEU A 223 -6.62 9.80 4.68
C LEU A 223 -6.27 10.87 3.65
N SER A 224 -5.12 10.71 2.99
CA SER A 224 -4.78 11.45 1.77
C SER A 224 -4.50 10.47 0.64
N ILE A 225 -5.07 10.73 -0.53
CA ILE A 225 -4.98 9.85 -1.70
C ILE A 225 -4.15 10.56 -2.78
N ILE A 226 -3.13 9.87 -3.30
CA ILE A 226 -2.37 10.28 -4.46
C ILE A 226 -2.84 9.41 -5.63
N ALA A 227 -3.78 9.93 -6.40
CA ALA A 227 -4.37 9.24 -7.56
C ALA A 227 -3.67 9.58 -8.86
N SER A 228 -3.05 10.78 -8.95
CA SER A 228 -2.37 11.27 -10.14
C SER A 228 -0.94 10.73 -10.22
N PRO A 229 -0.54 10.09 -11.34
CA PRO A 229 0.83 9.66 -11.55
C PRO A 229 1.75 10.87 -11.76
N PRO A 230 3.05 10.77 -11.44
CA PRO A 230 4.04 11.73 -11.88
C PRO A 230 4.06 11.89 -13.40
N ILE A 231 4.33 13.10 -13.89
CA ILE A 231 4.24 13.49 -15.32
C ILE A 231 5.06 12.55 -16.22
N ASP A 232 6.22 12.13 -15.77
CA ASP A 232 7.17 11.32 -16.56
C ASP A 232 6.85 9.80 -16.53
N ARG A 233 5.84 9.37 -15.79
CA ARG A 233 5.53 7.95 -15.62
C ARG A 233 4.63 7.43 -16.74
N ARG A 234 5.12 6.41 -17.44
CA ARG A 234 4.36 5.72 -18.48
C ARG A 234 3.56 4.55 -17.90
N ALA A 235 2.37 4.31 -18.47
CA ALA A 235 1.58 3.13 -18.15
C ALA A 235 2.34 1.84 -18.53
N ILE A 236 2.12 0.79 -17.73
CA ILE A 236 2.73 -0.53 -17.95
C ILE A 236 1.83 -1.30 -18.91
N GLU A 237 2.32 -1.62 -20.11
CA GLU A 237 1.56 -2.46 -21.04
C GLU A 237 1.42 -3.88 -20.49
N THR A 238 0.19 -4.29 -20.25
CA THR A 238 -0.12 -5.56 -19.60
C THR A 238 -0.77 -6.54 -20.57
N TYR A 239 -0.13 -7.69 -20.76
CA TYR A 239 -0.60 -8.75 -21.64
C TYR A 239 -0.95 -9.99 -20.83
N VAL A 240 -2.10 -10.61 -21.13
CA VAL A 240 -2.57 -11.86 -20.50
C VAL A 240 -2.77 -12.91 -21.59
N PHE A 241 -2.02 -14.01 -21.51
CA PHE A 241 -2.06 -15.06 -22.56
C PHE A 241 -1.65 -16.43 -22.00
N PRO A 242 -2.00 -17.53 -22.69
CA PRO A 242 -1.48 -18.87 -22.36
C PRO A 242 0.06 -18.88 -22.41
N ASN A 243 0.69 -19.67 -21.55
CA ASN A 243 2.15 -19.72 -21.52
C ASN A 243 2.71 -20.19 -22.87
N ASP A 244 3.33 -19.26 -23.58
CA ASP A 244 4.03 -19.49 -24.82
C ASP A 244 5.53 -19.23 -24.61
N PRO A 245 6.37 -20.29 -24.67
CA PRO A 245 7.81 -20.16 -24.47
C PRO A 245 8.50 -19.23 -25.47
N LEU A 246 8.00 -19.14 -26.70
CA LEU A 246 8.60 -18.28 -27.74
C LEU A 246 8.34 -16.80 -27.43
N VAL A 247 7.12 -16.45 -27.04
CA VAL A 247 6.77 -15.08 -26.66
C VAL A 247 7.57 -14.64 -25.42
N VAL A 248 7.73 -15.53 -24.44
CA VAL A 248 8.53 -15.27 -23.24
C VAL A 248 10.01 -15.04 -23.62
N LYS A 249 10.58 -15.90 -24.45
CA LYS A 249 11.96 -15.74 -24.95
C LYS A 249 12.15 -14.41 -25.65
N GLU A 250 11.26 -14.07 -26.58
CA GLU A 250 11.32 -12.79 -27.32
C GLU A 250 11.24 -11.58 -26.38
N ALA A 251 10.34 -11.61 -25.40
CA ALA A 251 10.19 -10.52 -24.42
C ALA A 251 11.49 -10.29 -23.62
N LEU A 252 12.12 -11.37 -23.14
CA LEU A 252 13.36 -11.30 -22.37
C LEU A 252 14.54 -10.83 -23.21
N LEU A 253 14.71 -11.35 -24.42
CA LEU A 253 15.77 -10.94 -25.33
C LEU A 253 15.61 -9.47 -25.76
N ARG A 254 14.39 -9.02 -26.04
CA ARG A 254 14.10 -7.63 -26.36
C ARG A 254 14.51 -6.69 -25.23
N GLU A 255 14.21 -7.06 -23.96
CA GLU A 255 14.61 -6.25 -22.81
C GLU A 255 16.12 -6.17 -22.67
N ARG A 256 16.82 -7.30 -22.78
CA ARG A 256 18.27 -7.34 -22.75
C ARG A 256 18.90 -6.49 -23.87
N HIS A 257 18.39 -6.57 -25.10
CA HIS A 257 18.92 -5.79 -26.25
C HIS A 257 18.81 -4.28 -26.04
N ARG A 258 17.81 -3.81 -25.30
CA ARG A 258 17.69 -2.39 -24.96
C ARG A 258 18.42 -1.99 -23.67
N GLY A 259 19.23 -2.89 -23.11
CA GLY A 259 20.05 -2.67 -21.92
C GLY A 259 19.26 -2.67 -20.61
N GLY A 260 18.03 -3.17 -20.62
CA GLY A 260 17.19 -3.30 -19.44
C GLY A 260 17.29 -4.68 -18.79
N GLN A 261 16.64 -4.80 -17.64
CA GLN A 261 16.55 -6.04 -16.86
C GLN A 261 15.09 -6.53 -16.76
N SER A 262 14.93 -7.80 -16.44
CA SER A 262 13.62 -8.43 -16.34
C SER A 262 13.41 -9.14 -15.01
N PHE A 263 12.17 -9.10 -14.51
CA PHE A 263 11.71 -9.99 -13.44
C PHE A 263 10.98 -11.18 -14.04
N TYR A 264 11.27 -12.37 -13.52
CA TYR A 264 10.52 -13.58 -13.80
C TYR A 264 9.95 -14.16 -12.49
N VAL A 265 8.65 -14.02 -12.28
CA VAL A 265 8.01 -14.35 -11.01
C VAL A 265 7.26 -15.68 -11.12
N VAL A 266 7.54 -16.59 -10.19
CA VAL A 266 6.88 -17.89 -10.09
C VAL A 266 6.07 -18.00 -8.81
N PRO A 267 4.93 -18.73 -8.80
CA PRO A 267 4.09 -18.84 -7.61
C PRO A 267 4.68 -19.75 -6.51
N ARG A 268 5.54 -20.69 -6.87
CA ARG A 268 6.10 -21.70 -5.96
C ARG A 268 7.59 -21.90 -6.19
N ILE A 269 8.28 -22.27 -5.12
CA ILE A 269 9.71 -22.64 -5.21
C ILE A 269 9.91 -23.85 -6.12
N SER A 270 8.99 -24.84 -6.05
CA SER A 270 9.03 -26.02 -6.93
C SER A 270 8.94 -25.72 -8.43
N ASP A 271 8.46 -24.54 -8.80
CA ASP A 271 8.35 -24.16 -10.21
C ASP A 271 9.66 -23.53 -10.73
N ILE A 272 10.63 -23.26 -9.82
CA ILE A 272 11.91 -22.62 -10.18
C ILE A 272 12.78 -23.56 -11.03
N ASP A 273 12.90 -24.83 -10.60
CA ASP A 273 13.76 -25.80 -11.28
C ASP A 273 13.37 -25.98 -12.76
N ASP A 274 12.06 -26.10 -13.03
CA ASP A 274 11.52 -26.18 -14.41
C ASP A 274 11.85 -24.93 -15.23
N ILE A 275 11.80 -23.77 -14.60
CA ILE A 275 12.12 -22.50 -15.29
C ILE A 275 13.63 -22.36 -15.52
N GLU A 276 14.46 -22.76 -14.57
CA GLU A 276 15.93 -22.76 -14.77
C GLU A 276 16.35 -23.72 -15.89
N GLU A 277 15.72 -24.90 -16.00
CA GLU A 277 15.93 -25.84 -17.09
C GLU A 277 15.52 -25.24 -18.43
N TYR A 278 14.34 -24.58 -18.48
CA TYR A 278 13.89 -23.84 -19.65
C TYR A 278 14.89 -22.76 -20.09
N PHE A 279 15.44 -21.99 -19.13
CA PHE A 279 16.43 -20.94 -19.46
C PHE A 279 17.71 -21.55 -20.01
N LYS A 280 18.22 -22.64 -19.41
CA LYS A 280 19.43 -23.33 -19.88
C LYS A 280 19.29 -23.92 -21.28
N GLU A 281 18.12 -24.48 -21.58
CA GLU A 281 17.88 -25.17 -22.83
C GLU A 281 17.51 -24.20 -23.98
N PHE A 282 16.59 -23.24 -23.70
CA PHE A 282 15.98 -22.41 -24.73
C PHE A 282 16.52 -20.98 -24.82
N ILE A 283 17.13 -20.46 -23.74
CA ILE A 283 17.59 -19.07 -23.68
C ILE A 283 18.99 -18.98 -23.03
N PRO A 284 19.97 -19.73 -23.49
CA PRO A 284 21.30 -19.77 -22.89
C PRO A 284 22.06 -18.44 -22.96
N GLU A 285 21.58 -17.51 -23.78
CA GLU A 285 22.18 -16.16 -23.92
C GLU A 285 21.91 -15.25 -22.73
N ILE A 286 20.88 -15.54 -21.91
CA ILE A 286 20.47 -14.71 -20.79
C ILE A 286 21.14 -15.15 -19.49
N ASN A 287 21.81 -14.21 -18.84
CA ASN A 287 22.31 -14.42 -17.48
C ASN A 287 21.20 -14.18 -16.47
N TYR A 288 20.90 -15.20 -15.68
CA TYR A 288 19.87 -15.08 -14.65
C TYR A 288 20.41 -15.40 -13.26
N ILE A 289 19.72 -14.88 -12.26
CA ILE A 289 19.93 -15.20 -10.84
C ILE A 289 18.60 -15.53 -10.19
N THR A 290 18.61 -16.50 -9.27
CA THR A 290 17.40 -17.00 -8.61
C THR A 290 17.37 -16.60 -7.16
N VAL A 291 16.18 -16.15 -6.67
CA VAL A 291 15.97 -15.76 -5.28
C VAL A 291 14.61 -16.28 -4.78
N HIS A 292 14.59 -16.94 -3.62
CA HIS A 292 13.36 -17.43 -2.99
C HIS A 292 13.42 -17.39 -1.45
N GLY A 293 12.25 -17.41 -0.79
CA GLY A 293 12.11 -17.15 0.65
C GLY A 293 12.74 -18.19 1.58
N GLN A 294 13.14 -19.38 1.08
CA GLN A 294 13.84 -20.37 1.88
C GLN A 294 15.37 -20.17 1.91
N MET A 295 15.90 -19.26 1.08
CA MET A 295 17.31 -18.91 1.12
C MET A 295 17.65 -18.14 2.39
N PRO A 296 18.90 -18.28 2.90
CA PRO A 296 19.39 -17.40 3.95
C PRO A 296 19.26 -15.94 3.55
N SER A 297 18.79 -15.09 4.44
CA SER A 297 18.50 -13.68 4.11
C SER A 297 19.72 -12.91 3.60
N LYS A 298 20.93 -13.26 4.07
CA LYS A 298 22.16 -12.66 3.55
C LYS A 298 22.37 -13.01 2.07
N GLN A 299 22.14 -14.26 1.71
CA GLN A 299 22.25 -14.72 0.32
C GLN A 299 21.20 -14.06 -0.59
N ILE A 300 19.97 -13.85 -0.07
CA ILE A 300 18.92 -13.10 -0.78
C ILE A 300 19.42 -11.68 -1.08
N GLU A 301 19.94 -10.99 -0.07
CA GLU A 301 20.42 -9.62 -0.20
C GLU A 301 21.62 -9.49 -1.14
N ASP A 302 22.60 -10.38 -1.04
CA ASP A 302 23.76 -10.41 -1.92
C ASP A 302 23.31 -10.61 -3.39
N ARG A 303 22.45 -11.58 -3.64
CA ARG A 303 21.94 -11.86 -5.02
C ARG A 303 21.09 -10.72 -5.58
N ILE A 304 20.26 -10.07 -4.76
CA ILE A 304 19.48 -8.91 -5.20
C ILE A 304 20.40 -7.72 -5.49
N ASN A 305 21.43 -7.53 -4.68
CA ASN A 305 22.41 -6.47 -4.93
C ASN A 305 23.19 -6.72 -6.24
N ASP A 306 23.60 -7.97 -6.52
CA ASP A 306 24.24 -8.33 -7.79
C ASP A 306 23.31 -8.06 -8.99
N PHE A 307 22.00 -8.33 -8.83
CA PHE A 307 21.03 -8.00 -9.85
C PHE A 307 20.84 -6.48 -10.00
N TYR A 308 20.78 -5.75 -8.89
CA TYR A 308 20.69 -4.28 -8.91
C TYR A 308 21.88 -3.62 -9.61
N MET A 309 23.07 -4.17 -9.42
CA MET A 309 24.32 -3.70 -10.08
C MET A 309 24.38 -4.06 -11.57
N GLY A 310 23.39 -4.77 -12.12
CA GLY A 310 23.34 -5.12 -13.54
C GLY A 310 24.18 -6.35 -13.92
N SER A 311 24.63 -7.16 -12.96
CA SER A 311 25.41 -8.37 -13.23
C SER A 311 24.59 -9.47 -13.89
N TYR A 312 23.27 -9.39 -13.83
CA TYR A 312 22.31 -10.34 -14.38
C TYR A 312 21.20 -9.67 -15.16
N ASP A 313 20.75 -10.31 -16.24
CA ASP A 313 19.68 -9.83 -17.10
C ASP A 313 18.29 -10.11 -16.50
N VAL A 314 18.14 -11.25 -15.80
CA VAL A 314 16.86 -11.71 -15.26
C VAL A 314 16.99 -12.12 -13.80
N LEU A 315 16.06 -11.66 -12.99
CA LEU A 315 15.84 -12.15 -11.64
C LEU A 315 14.64 -13.11 -11.62
N ILE A 316 14.91 -14.41 -11.42
CA ILE A 316 13.87 -15.42 -11.20
C ILE A 316 13.55 -15.42 -9.69
N SER A 317 12.29 -15.24 -9.32
CA SER A 317 11.94 -15.21 -7.91
C SER A 317 10.51 -15.64 -7.63
N THR A 318 10.25 -15.98 -6.37
CA THR A 318 8.89 -16.07 -5.85
C THR A 318 8.39 -14.66 -5.46
N THR A 319 7.36 -14.54 -4.63
CA THR A 319 6.73 -13.28 -4.21
C THR A 319 7.62 -12.28 -3.45
N ILE A 320 8.92 -12.56 -3.29
CA ILE A 320 9.88 -11.66 -2.59
C ILE A 320 9.92 -10.27 -3.23
N ILE A 321 9.71 -10.17 -4.54
CA ILE A 321 9.66 -8.89 -5.28
C ILE A 321 8.52 -7.98 -4.79
N GLU A 322 7.48 -8.55 -4.19
CA GLU A 322 6.35 -7.82 -3.59
C GLU A 322 6.81 -6.83 -2.50
N SER A 323 7.96 -7.07 -1.87
CA SER A 323 8.45 -6.38 -0.67
C SER A 323 9.25 -5.09 -0.92
N GLY A 324 8.86 -4.23 -1.88
CA GLY A 324 9.41 -2.86 -1.94
C GLY A 324 10.66 -2.66 -2.79
N LEU A 325 11.16 -3.67 -3.51
CA LEU A 325 12.30 -3.55 -4.39
C LEU A 325 12.12 -2.46 -5.46
N ASP A 326 13.06 -1.53 -5.51
CA ASP A 326 13.17 -0.54 -6.58
C ASP A 326 14.41 -0.82 -7.43
N ILE A 327 14.18 -1.30 -8.65
CA ILE A 327 15.24 -1.56 -9.63
C ILE A 327 14.93 -0.77 -10.91
N PRO A 328 15.56 0.39 -11.10
CA PRO A 328 15.19 1.33 -12.18
C PRO A 328 15.30 0.75 -13.59
N ASN A 329 16.22 -0.20 -13.78
CA ASN A 329 16.47 -0.83 -15.08
C ASN A 329 15.56 -2.02 -15.38
N ALA A 330 14.74 -2.46 -14.42
CA ALA A 330 13.79 -3.56 -14.63
C ALA A 330 12.51 -3.05 -15.27
N ASN A 331 12.35 -3.21 -16.56
CA ASN A 331 11.21 -2.72 -17.32
C ASN A 331 10.37 -3.84 -17.95
N THR A 332 10.78 -5.08 -17.85
CA THR A 332 9.98 -6.25 -18.27
C THR A 332 9.70 -7.16 -17.08
N LEU A 333 8.44 -7.55 -16.94
CA LEU A 333 7.96 -8.46 -15.92
C LEU A 333 7.25 -9.64 -16.57
N ILE A 334 7.63 -10.84 -16.18
CA ILE A 334 6.92 -12.07 -16.54
C ILE A 334 6.38 -12.69 -15.27
N ILE A 335 5.08 -12.95 -15.21
CA ILE A 335 4.44 -13.66 -14.11
C ILE A 335 3.98 -15.02 -14.62
N HIS A 336 4.72 -16.05 -14.24
CA HIS A 336 4.39 -17.43 -14.56
C HIS A 336 3.20 -17.90 -13.74
N ARG A 337 2.20 -18.53 -14.38
CA ARG A 337 0.98 -19.02 -13.74
C ARG A 337 0.29 -17.93 -12.90
N SER A 338 0.05 -16.80 -13.51
CA SER A 338 -0.59 -15.63 -12.88
C SER A 338 -1.97 -15.95 -12.28
N ASP A 339 -2.64 -17.01 -12.73
CA ASP A 339 -3.88 -17.54 -12.17
C ASP A 339 -3.79 -17.94 -10.69
N MET A 340 -2.58 -18.21 -10.19
CA MET A 340 -2.32 -18.61 -8.81
C MET A 340 -2.16 -17.45 -7.82
N PHE A 341 -2.00 -16.23 -8.32
CA PHE A 341 -1.79 -15.05 -7.48
C PHE A 341 -3.10 -14.33 -7.15
N GLY A 342 -3.11 -13.62 -6.03
CA GLY A 342 -4.18 -12.68 -5.67
C GLY A 342 -4.13 -11.40 -6.51
N LEU A 343 -5.26 -10.69 -6.64
CA LEU A 343 -5.32 -9.45 -7.41
C LEU A 343 -4.37 -8.37 -6.87
N SER A 344 -4.36 -8.17 -5.55
CA SER A 344 -3.46 -7.22 -4.90
C SER A 344 -1.99 -7.57 -5.10
N GLN A 345 -1.63 -8.87 -5.05
CA GLN A 345 -0.28 -9.34 -5.31
C GLN A 345 0.15 -9.05 -6.75
N LEU A 346 -0.68 -9.42 -7.73
CA LEU A 346 -0.41 -9.14 -9.13
C LEU A 346 -0.20 -7.65 -9.39
N TYR A 347 -1.01 -6.81 -8.76
CA TYR A 347 -0.89 -5.35 -8.89
C TYR A 347 0.41 -4.82 -8.28
N GLN A 348 0.78 -5.28 -7.08
CA GLN A 348 2.04 -4.91 -6.43
C GLN A 348 3.26 -5.36 -7.21
N ILE A 349 3.25 -6.61 -7.70
CA ILE A 349 4.33 -7.16 -8.54
C ILE A 349 4.42 -6.37 -9.85
N ARG A 350 3.29 -6.08 -10.51
CA ARG A 350 3.24 -5.25 -11.72
C ARG A 350 3.85 -3.87 -11.50
N GLY A 351 3.58 -3.25 -10.36
CA GLY A 351 4.12 -1.94 -9.99
C GLY A 351 5.63 -1.92 -9.73
N ARG A 352 6.32 -3.08 -9.78
CA ARG A 352 7.79 -3.14 -9.64
C ARG A 352 8.54 -2.78 -10.91
N VAL A 353 7.89 -2.75 -12.06
CA VAL A 353 8.44 -2.27 -13.33
C VAL A 353 7.83 -0.91 -13.70
N GLY A 354 8.43 -0.23 -14.68
CA GLY A 354 7.92 1.06 -15.18
C GLY A 354 8.15 2.24 -14.25
N ARG A 355 9.28 2.26 -13.57
CA ARG A 355 9.70 3.37 -12.70
C ARG A 355 10.64 4.36 -13.38
N SER A 356 11.01 4.09 -14.62
CA SER A 356 11.82 4.95 -15.46
C SER A 356 11.01 5.54 -16.60
N LYS A 357 11.61 6.44 -17.37
CA LYS A 357 11.04 6.99 -18.62
C LYS A 357 10.92 5.95 -19.74
N VAL A 358 11.46 4.76 -19.55
CA VAL A 358 11.44 3.64 -20.50
C VAL A 358 10.10 2.92 -20.41
N LYS A 359 9.56 2.54 -21.56
CA LYS A 359 8.31 1.79 -21.66
C LYS A 359 8.46 0.41 -21.00
N ALA A 360 7.53 0.08 -20.12
CA ALA A 360 7.54 -1.17 -19.37
C ALA A 360 6.43 -2.13 -19.82
N TYR A 361 6.71 -3.41 -19.65
CA TYR A 361 5.83 -4.50 -20.06
C TYR A 361 5.62 -5.51 -18.96
N ALA A 362 4.38 -5.97 -18.81
CA ALA A 362 4.01 -7.05 -17.91
C ALA A 362 3.33 -8.18 -18.68
N TYR A 363 3.91 -9.35 -18.63
CA TYR A 363 3.41 -10.56 -19.28
C TYR A 363 2.88 -11.52 -18.23
N LEU A 364 1.56 -11.72 -18.20
CA LEU A 364 0.87 -12.60 -17.28
C LEU A 364 0.50 -13.89 -17.99
N THR A 365 1.21 -14.96 -17.69
CA THR A 365 0.98 -16.24 -18.33
C THR A 365 0.14 -17.19 -17.48
N TYR A 366 -0.61 -18.08 -18.11
CA TYR A 366 -1.35 -19.15 -17.45
C TYR A 366 -1.21 -20.47 -18.24
N LYS A 367 -1.55 -21.63 -17.63
CA LYS A 367 -1.42 -22.95 -18.30
C LYS A 367 -2.38 -23.06 -19.48
N GLU A 368 -1.84 -23.44 -20.65
CA GLU A 368 -2.55 -23.53 -21.94
C GLU A 368 -3.77 -24.46 -21.91
N HIS A 369 -3.69 -25.59 -21.24
CA HIS A 369 -4.76 -26.59 -21.26
C HIS A 369 -5.72 -26.52 -20.07
N LYS A 370 -5.64 -25.50 -19.21
CA LYS A 370 -6.49 -25.36 -18.04
C LYS A 370 -7.52 -24.26 -18.28
N LYS A 371 -8.81 -24.62 -18.32
CA LYS A 371 -9.87 -23.60 -18.25
C LYS A 371 -9.68 -22.80 -16.95
N LEU A 372 -9.39 -21.53 -17.09
CA LEU A 372 -9.31 -20.61 -15.95
C LEU A 372 -10.62 -20.60 -15.19
N GLY A 373 -10.56 -20.74 -13.87
CA GLY A 373 -11.75 -20.56 -13.04
C GLY A 373 -12.30 -19.13 -13.18
N LYS A 374 -13.61 -18.95 -13.12
CA LYS A 374 -14.28 -17.65 -13.29
C LYS A 374 -13.65 -16.53 -12.47
N LYS A 375 -13.23 -16.83 -11.22
CA LYS A 375 -12.57 -15.84 -10.35
C LYS A 375 -11.17 -15.47 -10.80
N ALA A 376 -10.40 -16.42 -11.36
CA ALA A 376 -9.06 -16.13 -11.87
C ALA A 376 -9.15 -15.30 -13.15
N LEU A 377 -10.06 -15.64 -14.04
CA LEU A 377 -10.32 -14.87 -15.26
C LEU A 377 -10.70 -13.42 -14.93
N LYS A 378 -11.69 -13.22 -14.04
CA LYS A 378 -12.09 -11.86 -13.62
C LYS A 378 -10.95 -11.05 -13.03
N ARG A 379 -10.03 -11.67 -12.22
CA ARG A 379 -8.86 -10.98 -11.70
C ARG A 379 -7.91 -10.49 -12.79
N LEU A 380 -7.64 -11.34 -13.78
CA LEU A 380 -6.74 -11.03 -14.88
C LEU A 380 -7.34 -9.97 -15.82
N GLU A 381 -8.64 -10.06 -16.11
CA GLU A 381 -9.38 -9.03 -16.86
C GLU A 381 -9.35 -7.67 -16.17
N VAL A 382 -9.62 -7.64 -14.86
CA VAL A 382 -9.53 -6.41 -14.07
C VAL A 382 -8.12 -5.84 -14.14
N LEU A 383 -7.07 -6.67 -13.95
CA LEU A 383 -5.70 -6.18 -14.00
C LEU A 383 -5.31 -5.65 -15.39
N GLN A 384 -5.82 -6.24 -16.46
CA GLN A 384 -5.60 -5.79 -17.83
C GLN A 384 -6.36 -4.49 -18.13
N SER A 385 -7.56 -4.32 -17.60
CA SER A 385 -8.35 -3.09 -17.77
C SER A 385 -7.85 -1.91 -16.94
N LEU A 386 -7.01 -2.15 -15.92
CA LEU A 386 -6.38 -1.12 -15.10
C LEU A 386 -5.15 -0.52 -15.81
N ASP A 387 -5.30 -0.08 -17.05
CA ASP A 387 -4.24 0.59 -17.81
C ASP A 387 -3.94 2.01 -17.30
N SER A 388 -4.88 2.62 -16.57
CA SER A 388 -4.67 3.90 -15.93
C SER A 388 -3.83 3.77 -14.66
N LEU A 389 -2.78 4.56 -14.56
CA LEU A 389 -2.03 4.76 -13.33
C LEU A 389 -2.98 5.39 -12.28
N GLY A 390 -2.88 4.98 -11.02
CA GLY A 390 -3.75 5.49 -9.95
C GLY A 390 -4.93 4.59 -9.58
N ALA A 391 -5.05 3.43 -10.21
CA ALA A 391 -6.16 2.51 -9.97
C ALA A 391 -6.02 1.66 -8.68
N GLY A 392 -4.93 1.83 -7.91
CA GLY A 392 -4.67 1.03 -6.69
C GLY A 392 -5.73 1.17 -5.62
N PHE A 393 -6.36 2.34 -5.52
CA PHE A 393 -7.49 2.56 -4.62
C PHE A 393 -8.72 1.72 -5.01
N ASN A 394 -9.06 1.70 -6.29
CA ASN A 394 -10.18 0.92 -6.82
C ASN A 394 -9.92 -0.58 -6.73
N LEU A 395 -8.65 -0.99 -6.71
CA LEU A 395 -8.25 -2.39 -6.59
C LEU A 395 -8.79 -3.05 -5.32
N ALA A 396 -8.78 -2.34 -4.20
CA ALA A 396 -9.32 -2.85 -2.93
C ALA A 396 -10.80 -3.19 -3.06
N SER A 397 -11.58 -2.36 -3.77
CA SER A 397 -13.00 -2.61 -4.05
C SER A 397 -13.18 -3.81 -4.97
N TYR A 398 -12.40 -3.92 -6.05
CA TYR A 398 -12.44 -5.07 -6.95
C TYR A 398 -12.02 -6.39 -6.29
N ASP A 399 -10.99 -6.37 -5.45
CA ASP A 399 -10.55 -7.57 -4.72
C ASP A 399 -11.64 -8.06 -3.76
N LEU A 400 -12.37 -7.14 -3.15
CA LEU A 400 -13.54 -7.42 -2.33
C LEU A 400 -14.67 -8.06 -3.13
N GLU A 401 -15.02 -7.53 -4.29
CA GLU A 401 -16.04 -8.11 -5.17
C GLU A 401 -15.67 -9.54 -5.59
N ILE A 402 -14.41 -9.77 -5.99
CA ILE A 402 -13.95 -11.06 -6.51
C ILE A 402 -13.85 -12.12 -5.41
N ARG A 403 -13.36 -11.75 -4.23
CA ARG A 403 -13.29 -12.64 -3.07
C ARG A 403 -14.67 -12.93 -2.50
N GLY A 404 -15.63 -12.07 -2.78
CA GLY A 404 -16.91 -12.02 -2.10
C GLY A 404 -16.74 -11.41 -0.70
N SER A 405 -17.76 -10.75 -0.22
CA SER A 405 -17.78 -9.95 1.02
C SER A 405 -17.38 -10.68 2.33
N GLY A 406 -16.93 -11.93 2.21
CA GLY A 406 -16.65 -12.81 3.36
C GLY A 406 -15.32 -12.61 4.09
N ASN A 407 -14.35 -11.86 3.56
CA ASN A 407 -12.97 -11.88 4.09
C ASN A 407 -12.47 -10.56 4.70
N LEU A 408 -13.37 -9.59 4.92
CA LEU A 408 -13.00 -8.25 5.38
C LEU A 408 -12.55 -8.14 6.83
N LEU A 409 -12.99 -9.05 7.70
CA LEU A 409 -12.88 -8.90 9.14
C LEU A 409 -12.21 -10.08 9.89
N GLY A 410 -11.49 -10.94 9.18
CA GLY A 410 -10.93 -12.18 9.74
C GLY A 410 -11.91 -13.37 9.65
N GLU A 411 -11.40 -14.59 9.86
CA GLU A 411 -12.16 -15.83 9.64
C GLU A 411 -13.45 -15.94 10.47
N GLU A 412 -13.48 -15.38 11.67
CA GLU A 412 -14.67 -15.40 12.53
C GLU A 412 -15.79 -14.42 12.11
N GLN A 413 -15.45 -13.35 11.36
CA GLN A 413 -16.39 -12.31 10.96
C GLN A 413 -16.82 -12.43 9.48
N SER A 414 -16.06 -13.18 8.69
CA SER A 414 -16.27 -13.34 7.24
C SER A 414 -17.61 -14.01 6.87
N GLY A 415 -18.14 -14.86 7.73
CA GLY A 415 -19.45 -15.51 7.52
C GLY A 415 -20.64 -14.56 7.57
N GLN A 416 -20.54 -13.47 8.32
CA GLN A 416 -21.68 -12.57 8.58
C GLN A 416 -21.83 -11.48 7.51
N ILE A 417 -20.73 -11.00 6.95
CA ILE A 417 -20.76 -10.01 5.85
C ILE A 417 -21.24 -10.65 4.54
N LYS A 418 -20.94 -11.94 4.34
CA LYS A 418 -21.49 -12.71 3.23
C LYS A 418 -23.02 -12.72 3.19
N GLU A 419 -23.64 -12.65 4.35
CA GLU A 419 -25.10 -12.75 4.47
C GLU A 419 -25.83 -11.41 4.34
N VAL A 420 -25.14 -10.29 4.61
CA VAL A 420 -25.77 -8.97 4.72
C VAL A 420 -25.35 -8.00 3.60
N GLY A 421 -24.20 -8.27 2.95
CA GLY A 421 -23.61 -7.37 1.95
C GLY A 421 -22.74 -6.27 2.56
N ILE A 422 -21.73 -5.83 1.79
CA ILE A 422 -20.73 -4.84 2.24
C ILE A 422 -21.38 -3.48 2.46
N GLU A 423 -22.24 -3.04 1.54
CA GLU A 423 -22.88 -1.72 1.61
C GLU A 423 -23.73 -1.56 2.87
N LEU A 424 -24.53 -2.59 3.21
CA LEU A 424 -25.35 -2.53 4.42
C LEU A 424 -24.51 -2.57 5.70
N TYR A 425 -23.37 -3.31 5.69
CA TYR A 425 -22.45 -3.30 6.81
C TYR A 425 -21.78 -1.92 7.01
N GLN A 426 -21.34 -1.29 5.91
CA GLN A 426 -20.76 0.05 5.94
C GLN A 426 -21.76 1.09 6.45
N ASN A 427 -22.99 1.10 5.92
CA ASN A 427 -24.03 2.00 6.37
C ASN A 427 -24.36 1.81 7.87
N MET A 428 -24.44 0.56 8.34
CA MET A 428 -24.66 0.29 9.77
C MET A 428 -23.50 0.73 10.65
N LEU A 429 -22.25 0.67 10.17
CA LEU A 429 -21.08 1.14 10.92
C LEU A 429 -21.06 2.67 10.97
N GLU A 430 -21.30 3.35 9.86
CA GLU A 430 -21.40 4.81 9.77
C GLU A 430 -22.54 5.34 10.66
N GLU A 431 -23.74 4.75 10.57
CA GLU A 431 -24.87 5.10 11.45
C GLU A 431 -24.51 4.94 12.94
N THR A 432 -23.83 3.84 13.30
CA THR A 432 -23.46 3.58 14.70
C THR A 432 -22.39 4.55 15.19
N ILE A 433 -21.41 4.91 14.35
CA ILE A 433 -20.39 5.91 14.68
C ILE A 433 -21.02 7.29 14.83
N ASP A 434 -21.95 7.66 13.97
CA ASP A 434 -22.69 8.93 14.05
C ASP A 434 -23.59 8.97 15.29
N GLU A 435 -24.27 7.88 15.63
CA GLU A 435 -25.04 7.76 16.88
C GLU A 435 -24.15 7.98 18.12
N LEU A 436 -22.95 7.42 18.15
CA LEU A 436 -22.04 7.54 19.29
C LEU A 436 -21.32 8.90 19.35
N LYS A 437 -21.03 9.53 18.20
CA LYS A 437 -20.49 10.90 18.13
C LYS A 437 -21.55 11.95 18.47
N ASN A 438 -22.80 11.73 18.07
CA ASN A 438 -23.90 12.68 18.20
C ASN A 438 -24.83 12.36 19.36
N THR A 439 -24.29 12.17 20.56
CA THR A 439 -25.13 12.15 21.79
C THR A 439 -25.89 13.47 22.02
N THR A 440 -25.76 14.45 21.11
CA THR A 440 -26.32 15.81 21.26
C THR A 440 -27.06 16.37 20.04
N GLN A 441 -27.19 15.68 18.88
CA GLN A 441 -27.95 16.22 17.73
C GLN A 441 -28.81 15.18 17.02
N LYS A 442 -30.06 15.56 16.74
CA LYS A 442 -31.13 14.79 16.11
C LYS A 442 -30.76 14.17 14.78
N ILE A 443 -31.05 12.88 14.63
CA ILE A 443 -30.95 12.01 13.48
C ILE A 443 -31.64 12.62 12.25
N LYS A 444 -30.89 12.79 11.14
CA LYS A 444 -31.48 12.90 9.82
C LYS A 444 -31.81 11.49 9.33
N ASN A 445 -33.09 11.19 9.19
CA ASN A 445 -33.58 9.98 8.54
C ASN A 445 -33.05 9.92 7.11
N ILE A 446 -32.02 9.10 6.86
CA ILE A 446 -31.62 8.71 5.52
C ILE A 446 -32.58 7.59 5.10
N GLN A 447 -33.53 7.90 4.25
CA GLN A 447 -34.36 6.89 3.61
C GLN A 447 -33.48 6.02 2.69
N TRP A 448 -33.22 4.80 3.12
CA TRP A 448 -32.57 3.81 2.30
C TRP A 448 -33.55 3.35 1.20
N SER A 449 -33.27 3.68 -0.04
CA SER A 449 -33.99 3.14 -1.19
C SER A 449 -33.10 2.08 -1.88
N PRO A 450 -33.52 0.81 -1.90
CA PRO A 450 -32.75 -0.22 -2.60
C PRO A 450 -32.71 0.09 -4.11
N LYS A 451 -31.51 0.15 -4.68
CA LYS A 451 -31.36 0.17 -6.14
C LYS A 451 -31.70 -1.21 -6.68
N ILE A 452 -32.94 -1.40 -7.12
CA ILE A 452 -33.37 -2.62 -7.80
C ILE A 452 -33.03 -2.45 -9.29
N SER A 453 -31.99 -3.11 -9.76
CA SER A 453 -31.67 -3.18 -11.18
C SER A 453 -32.48 -4.31 -11.80
N LEU A 454 -33.62 -3.96 -12.40
CA LEU A 454 -34.40 -4.90 -13.17
C LEU A 454 -33.93 -4.85 -14.64
N PRO A 455 -33.78 -6.00 -15.32
CA PRO A 455 -33.41 -6.05 -16.74
C PRO A 455 -34.61 -5.72 -17.64
N LEU A 456 -35.38 -4.70 -17.29
CA LEU A 456 -36.54 -4.24 -18.05
C LEU A 456 -36.26 -2.87 -18.66
N SER A 457 -36.63 -2.70 -19.93
CA SER A 457 -36.41 -1.45 -20.64
C SER A 457 -37.19 -0.28 -20.00
N ILE A 458 -36.54 0.89 -19.99
CA ILE A 458 -36.97 2.15 -19.37
C ILE A 458 -38.40 2.60 -19.73
N LEU A 459 -39.01 2.04 -20.78
CA LEU A 459 -40.36 2.37 -21.24
C LEU A 459 -41.48 2.02 -20.25
N ILE A 460 -41.24 1.10 -19.31
CA ILE A 460 -42.30 0.69 -18.35
C ILE A 460 -42.39 1.67 -17.16
N CYS A 461 -41.33 2.37 -16.80
CA CYS A 461 -41.36 3.36 -15.72
C CYS A 461 -42.13 4.64 -16.07
N LEU A 462 -42.22 5.01 -17.35
CA LEU A 462 -42.93 6.21 -17.79
C LEU A 462 -44.45 6.06 -17.78
N LEU A 463 -44.98 4.83 -17.86
CA LEU A 463 -46.43 4.55 -17.83
C LEU A 463 -47.03 4.68 -16.42
N TYR A 464 -46.23 4.59 -15.34
CA TYR A 464 -46.73 4.71 -13.99
C TYR A 464 -46.60 6.13 -13.41
N THR A 465 -45.94 7.06 -14.08
CA THR A 465 -45.76 8.45 -13.64
C THR A 465 -46.67 9.45 -14.37
N SER A 466 -47.47 9.02 -15.31
CA SER A 466 -48.48 9.88 -15.93
C SER A 466 -49.73 9.91 -15.04
N PRO A 467 -50.22 11.09 -14.64
CA PRO A 467 -51.48 11.16 -13.90
C PRO A 467 -52.61 10.54 -14.73
N SER A 468 -53.41 9.72 -14.09
CA SER A 468 -54.57 9.12 -14.71
C SER A 468 -55.47 10.20 -15.26
N PRO A 469 -56.09 10.02 -16.46
CA PRO A 469 -57.07 11.00 -16.99
C PRO A 469 -58.28 11.25 -16.07
N ARG A 470 -58.42 10.51 -14.97
CA ARG A 470 -59.48 10.71 -13.97
C ARG A 470 -59.12 11.73 -12.88
N ASP A 471 -57.87 12.16 -12.75
CA ASP A 471 -57.44 13.10 -11.70
C ASP A 471 -57.52 14.57 -12.16
N THR A 472 -58.06 14.85 -13.34
CA THR A 472 -58.22 16.21 -13.88
C THR A 472 -59.66 16.72 -13.87
N MET A 473 -60.56 16.04 -13.16
CA MET A 473 -61.94 16.53 -12.96
C MET A 473 -62.25 16.58 -11.45
N SER A 474 -61.85 17.65 -10.82
CA SER A 474 -62.47 18.27 -9.64
C SER A 474 -61.95 19.68 -9.46
#